data_cfc256f39152336f86fb1fb6b688d571
#
_entry.id   cfc256f39152336f86fb1fb6b688d571
#
_cell.length_a   1.000
_cell.length_b   1.000
_cell.length_c   1.000
_cell.angle_alpha   90.00
_cell.angle_beta   90.00
_cell.angle_gamma   90.00
#
_symmetry.space_group_name_H-M   'P 1'
#
loop_
_entity.id
_entity.type
_entity.pdbx_description
1 polymer ?
#
loop_
_entity_poly.entity_id
_entity_poly.type
_entity_poly.pdbx_seq_one_letter_code
_entity_poly.pdbx_strand_id
1 'polypeptide(L)'
;MHVDDLANACVHVLKECDFDKIYSQNISQINLGTGEEISIKNLAHLIARVVNYEGEIQFDTSKPDGTLRRVLDNKRINDLGWSHEINLEEGLKSTYEWFKNNLENIKEI
;
A
#
# COMPACT_ATOMS: atom_id res chain seq x y z
N MET A 1 -1.04 -0.27 -0.19
CA MET A 1 -1.19 -1.74 -0.38
C MET A 1 -1.37 -2.39 0.99
N HIS A 2 -2.31 -3.30 1.13
CA HIS A 2 -2.53 -4.06 2.38
C HIS A 2 -1.38 -5.05 2.64
N VAL A 3 -1.09 -5.34 3.90
CA VAL A 3 0.02 -6.24 4.28
C VAL A 3 -0.17 -7.66 3.75
N ASP A 4 -1.40 -8.15 3.70
CA ASP A 4 -1.72 -9.50 3.18
C ASP A 4 -1.48 -9.58 1.67
N ASP A 5 -1.81 -8.54 0.90
CA ASP A 5 -1.44 -8.45 -0.52
C ASP A 5 0.07 -8.44 -0.72
N LEU A 6 0.80 -7.70 0.13
CA LEU A 6 2.26 -7.69 0.07
C LEU A 6 2.85 -9.09 0.35
N ALA A 7 2.37 -9.77 1.38
CA ALA A 7 2.80 -11.12 1.71
C ALA A 7 2.49 -12.11 0.57
N ASN A 8 1.28 -12.03 0.01
CA ASN A 8 0.87 -12.84 -1.14
C ASN A 8 1.75 -12.57 -2.36
N ALA A 9 2.03 -11.29 -2.68
CA ALA A 9 2.92 -10.93 -3.78
C ALA A 9 4.34 -11.51 -3.61
N CYS A 10 4.90 -11.47 -2.41
CA CYS A 10 6.21 -12.06 -2.12
C CYS A 10 6.21 -13.58 -2.39
N VAL A 11 5.20 -14.30 -1.92
CA VAL A 11 5.06 -15.73 -2.16
C VAL A 11 4.88 -16.02 -3.65
N HIS A 12 4.07 -15.21 -4.36
CA HIS A 12 3.87 -15.33 -5.79
C HIS A 12 5.17 -15.16 -6.57
N VAL A 13 5.95 -14.12 -6.27
CA VAL A 13 7.27 -13.90 -6.91
C VAL A 13 8.20 -15.07 -6.70
N LEU A 14 8.26 -15.64 -5.48
CA LEU A 14 9.10 -16.81 -5.20
C LEU A 14 8.71 -18.06 -5.99
N LYS A 15 7.42 -18.19 -6.33
CA LYS A 15 6.91 -19.35 -7.07
C LYS A 15 7.02 -19.20 -8.59
N GLU A 16 6.69 -18.00 -9.10
CA GLU A 16 6.45 -17.79 -10.52
C GLU A 16 7.60 -17.06 -11.23
N CYS A 17 8.54 -16.45 -10.46
CA CYS A 17 9.62 -15.68 -11.05
C CYS A 17 10.77 -16.58 -11.47
N ASP A 18 11.09 -16.57 -12.75
CA ASP A 18 12.35 -17.12 -13.27
C ASP A 18 13.48 -16.10 -13.05
N PHE A 19 14.18 -16.25 -11.94
CA PHE A 19 15.25 -15.32 -11.54
C PHE A 19 16.41 -15.30 -12.51
N ASP A 20 16.78 -16.41 -13.13
CA ASP A 20 17.86 -16.46 -14.11
C ASP A 20 17.50 -15.64 -15.35
N LYS A 21 16.26 -15.74 -15.82
CA LYS A 21 15.74 -14.97 -16.93
C LYS A 21 15.70 -13.46 -16.62
N ILE A 22 15.24 -13.10 -15.44
CA ILE A 22 15.19 -11.70 -15.01
C ILE A 22 16.59 -11.13 -14.87
N TYR A 23 17.50 -11.85 -14.22
CA TYR A 23 18.89 -11.42 -14.03
C TYR A 23 19.64 -11.25 -15.36
N SER A 24 19.40 -12.13 -16.33
CA SER A 24 20.00 -11.99 -17.69
C SER A 24 19.57 -10.70 -18.43
N GLN A 25 18.49 -10.05 -17.99
CA GLN A 25 18.01 -8.76 -18.51
C GLN A 25 18.54 -7.55 -17.70
N ASN A 26 19.50 -7.74 -16.82
CA ASN A 26 20.00 -6.73 -15.87
C ASN A 26 18.90 -6.15 -14.96
N ILE A 27 17.90 -6.96 -14.62
CA ILE A 27 16.83 -6.59 -13.71
C ILE A 27 17.16 -7.17 -12.34
N SER A 28 17.27 -6.32 -11.32
CA SER A 28 17.57 -6.72 -9.95
C SER A 28 16.40 -6.52 -8.99
N GLN A 29 15.26 -6.01 -9.47
CA GLN A 29 14.13 -5.66 -8.62
C GLN A 29 12.78 -5.78 -9.34
N ILE A 30 11.75 -6.09 -8.55
CA ILE A 30 10.34 -6.07 -8.96
C ILE A 30 9.63 -5.13 -7.99
N ASN A 31 8.96 -4.11 -8.53
CA ASN A 31 8.13 -3.22 -7.72
C ASN A 31 6.85 -3.93 -7.32
N LEU A 32 6.45 -3.79 -6.05
CA LEU A 32 5.19 -4.28 -5.53
C LEU A 32 4.33 -3.09 -5.09
N GLY A 33 3.16 -2.95 -5.67
CA GLY A 33 2.23 -1.88 -5.37
C GLY A 33 0.85 -2.16 -5.97
N THR A 34 -0.12 -1.29 -5.70
CA THR A 34 -1.46 -1.40 -6.28
C THR A 34 -1.56 -0.74 -7.66
N GLY A 35 -0.66 0.19 -7.98
CA GLY A 35 -0.78 1.05 -9.16
C GLY A 35 -1.84 2.15 -9.01
N GLU A 36 -2.59 2.15 -7.92
CA GLU A 36 -3.62 3.16 -7.63
C GLU A 36 -2.99 4.45 -7.10
N GLU A 37 -3.61 5.55 -7.44
CA GLU A 37 -3.21 6.89 -7.05
C GLU A 37 -4.30 7.57 -6.21
N ILE A 38 -3.90 8.16 -5.10
CA ILE A 38 -4.78 8.97 -4.27
C ILE A 38 -4.02 10.21 -3.78
N SER A 39 -4.65 11.39 -3.82
CA SER A 39 -4.05 12.58 -3.23
C SER A 39 -4.03 12.49 -1.71
N ILE A 40 -3.06 13.14 -1.05
CA ILE A 40 -2.99 13.20 0.42
C ILE A 40 -4.29 13.76 1.02
N LYS A 41 -4.88 14.76 0.37
CA LYS A 41 -6.18 15.32 0.78
C LYS A 41 -7.28 14.25 0.79
N ASN A 42 -7.41 13.49 -0.31
CA ASN A 42 -8.44 12.45 -0.41
C ASN A 42 -8.17 11.29 0.54
N LEU A 43 -6.89 10.93 0.74
CA LEU A 43 -6.51 9.92 1.71
C LEU A 43 -6.86 10.34 3.14
N ALA A 44 -6.61 11.59 3.52
CA ALA A 44 -6.97 12.10 4.85
C ALA A 44 -8.49 12.02 5.08
N HIS A 45 -9.30 12.42 4.10
CA HIS A 45 -10.76 12.31 4.21
C HIS A 45 -11.24 10.85 4.22
N LEU A 46 -10.60 9.96 3.45
CA LEU A 46 -10.91 8.53 3.48
C LEU A 46 -10.63 7.92 4.86
N ILE A 47 -9.47 8.22 5.44
CA ILE A 47 -9.11 7.76 6.79
C ILE A 47 -10.10 8.30 7.82
N ALA A 48 -10.40 9.60 7.80
CA ALA A 48 -11.36 10.21 8.71
C ALA A 48 -12.72 9.48 8.67
N ARG A 49 -13.20 9.17 7.49
CA ARG A 49 -14.44 8.39 7.31
C ARG A 49 -14.33 6.97 7.89
N VAL A 50 -13.23 6.27 7.64
CA VAL A 50 -13.01 4.92 8.14
C VAL A 50 -12.96 4.85 9.67
N VAL A 51 -12.34 5.86 10.31
CA VAL A 51 -12.21 5.90 11.77
C VAL A 51 -13.35 6.66 12.47
N ASN A 52 -14.35 7.13 11.71
CA ASN A 52 -15.47 7.96 12.18
C ASN A 52 -14.99 9.24 12.90
N TYR A 53 -13.99 9.91 12.33
CA TYR A 53 -13.51 11.20 12.84
C TYR A 53 -14.46 12.33 12.40
N GLU A 54 -15.05 13.04 13.35
CA GLU A 54 -16.00 14.12 13.11
C GLU A 54 -15.36 15.52 13.19
N GLY A 55 -14.06 15.59 13.43
CA GLY A 55 -13.32 16.86 13.52
C GLY A 55 -13.02 17.47 12.16
N GLU A 56 -12.55 18.71 12.17
CA GLU A 56 -12.09 19.41 10.98
C GLU A 56 -10.68 18.97 10.58
N ILE A 57 -10.45 18.76 9.27
CA ILE A 57 -9.13 18.49 8.72
C ILE A 57 -8.61 19.80 8.13
N GLN A 58 -7.55 20.35 8.72
CA GLN A 58 -6.88 21.55 8.24
C GLN A 58 -5.56 21.18 7.55
N PHE A 59 -5.31 21.80 6.39
CA PHE A 59 -4.08 21.63 5.63
C PHE A 59 -3.18 22.84 5.83
N ASP A 60 -1.97 22.62 6.34
CA ASP A 60 -0.96 23.68 6.50
C ASP A 60 -0.25 23.94 5.17
N THR A 61 -0.70 24.97 4.47
CA THR A 61 -0.11 25.41 3.19
C THR A 61 1.18 26.20 3.34
N SER A 62 1.64 26.48 4.57
CA SER A 62 2.92 27.17 4.83
C SER A 62 4.13 26.23 4.67
N LYS A 63 3.92 24.92 4.61
CA LYS A 63 4.96 23.92 4.42
C LYS A 63 5.07 23.51 2.94
N PRO A 64 6.28 23.23 2.46
CA PRO A 64 6.44 22.77 1.08
C PRO A 64 5.80 21.38 0.91
N ASP A 65 5.14 21.19 -0.22
CA ASP A 65 4.67 19.86 -0.62
C ASP A 65 5.84 18.89 -0.84
N GLY A 66 5.58 17.62 -0.60
CA GLY A 66 6.51 16.55 -0.93
C GLY A 66 6.52 16.26 -2.44
N THR A 67 6.85 15.02 -2.80
CA THR A 67 6.85 14.56 -4.19
C THR A 67 5.44 14.68 -4.78
N LEU A 68 5.30 15.40 -5.91
CA LEU A 68 4.02 15.64 -6.58
C LEU A 68 3.29 14.36 -7.00
N ARG A 69 4.03 13.34 -7.37
CA ARG A 69 3.49 12.03 -7.77
C ARG A 69 4.41 10.90 -7.35
N ARG A 70 3.86 9.85 -6.72
CA ARG A 70 4.63 8.70 -6.27
C ARG A 70 3.84 7.41 -6.53
N VAL A 71 3.92 6.93 -7.75
CA VAL A 71 3.30 5.67 -8.19
C VAL A 71 4.40 4.71 -8.63
N LEU A 72 4.29 3.45 -8.23
CA LEU A 72 5.20 2.40 -8.66
C LEU A 72 4.72 1.83 -10.01
N ASP A 73 5.67 1.56 -10.90
CA ASP A 73 5.41 0.78 -12.10
C ASP A 73 5.30 -0.71 -11.72
N ASN A 74 4.09 -1.24 -11.83
CA ASN A 74 3.75 -2.62 -11.48
C ASN A 74 3.77 -3.58 -12.68
N LYS A 75 4.23 -3.12 -13.84
CA LYS A 75 4.15 -3.93 -15.06
C LYS A 75 4.74 -5.32 -14.87
N ARG A 76 5.91 -5.44 -14.26
CA ARG A 76 6.59 -6.73 -14.09
C ARG A 76 5.82 -7.72 -13.23
N ILE A 77 5.29 -7.28 -12.09
CA ILE A 77 4.52 -8.16 -11.21
C ILE A 77 3.19 -8.57 -11.86
N ASN A 78 2.57 -7.68 -12.61
CA ASN A 78 1.36 -7.98 -13.37
C ASN A 78 1.64 -8.96 -14.52
N ASP A 79 2.76 -8.81 -15.22
CA ASP A 79 3.19 -9.74 -16.27
C ASP A 79 3.49 -11.15 -15.71
N LEU A 80 3.81 -11.27 -14.41
CA LEU A 80 3.92 -12.53 -13.68
C LEU A 80 2.56 -13.10 -13.24
N GLY A 81 1.46 -12.41 -13.55
CA GLY A 81 0.09 -12.86 -13.25
C GLY A 81 -0.43 -12.47 -11.87
N TRP A 82 0.25 -11.57 -11.14
CA TRP A 82 -0.22 -11.11 -9.84
C TRP A 82 -0.87 -9.72 -9.91
N SER A 83 -1.94 -9.55 -9.15
CA SER A 83 -2.57 -8.25 -8.85
C SER A 83 -3.04 -8.25 -7.39
N HIS A 84 -3.13 -7.05 -6.79
CA HIS A 84 -3.70 -6.91 -5.46
C HIS A 84 -5.21 -7.25 -5.47
N GLU A 85 -5.71 -7.76 -4.34
CA GLU A 85 -7.12 -8.13 -4.15
C GLU A 85 -7.84 -7.17 -3.21
N ILE A 86 -7.11 -6.55 -2.28
CA ILE A 86 -7.66 -5.69 -1.24
C ILE A 86 -7.54 -4.22 -1.67
N ASN A 87 -8.69 -3.57 -1.91
CA ASN A 87 -8.69 -2.14 -2.22
C ASN A 87 -8.32 -1.28 -1.00
N LEU A 88 -7.98 -0.01 -1.24
CA LEU A 88 -7.47 0.87 -0.19
C LEU A 88 -8.45 1.06 0.98
N GLU A 89 -9.75 1.22 0.70
CA GLU A 89 -10.74 1.45 1.75
C GLU A 89 -10.95 0.20 2.62
N GLU A 90 -11.05 -0.96 2.01
CA GLU A 90 -11.15 -2.24 2.72
C GLU A 90 -9.91 -2.53 3.55
N GLY A 91 -8.72 -2.29 3.00
CA GLY A 91 -7.45 -2.43 3.70
C GLY A 91 -7.35 -1.49 4.91
N LEU A 92 -7.78 -0.24 4.79
CA LEU A 92 -7.83 0.71 5.91
C LEU A 92 -8.80 0.26 6.99
N LYS A 93 -10.00 -0.21 6.62
CA LYS A 93 -11.00 -0.73 7.56
C LYS A 93 -10.47 -1.92 8.34
N SER A 94 -9.91 -2.92 7.65
CA SER A 94 -9.39 -4.13 8.30
C SER A 94 -8.21 -3.81 9.22
N THR A 95 -7.30 -2.92 8.79
CA THR A 95 -6.18 -2.46 9.61
C THR A 95 -6.64 -1.72 10.86
N TYR A 96 -7.66 -0.85 10.73
CA TYR A 96 -8.21 -0.12 11.88
C TYR A 96 -8.93 -1.05 12.86
N GLU A 97 -9.69 -2.03 12.39
CA GLU A 97 -10.31 -3.04 13.26
C GLU A 97 -9.24 -3.87 14.00
N TRP A 98 -8.20 -4.30 13.27
CA TRP A 98 -7.08 -4.99 13.91
C TRP A 98 -6.42 -4.12 14.99
N PHE A 99 -6.16 -2.86 14.69
CA PHE A 99 -5.56 -1.90 15.63
C PHE A 99 -6.41 -1.77 16.90
N LYS A 100 -7.74 -1.58 16.79
CA LYS A 100 -8.65 -1.49 17.94
C LYS A 100 -8.60 -2.74 18.84
N ASN A 101 -8.55 -3.90 18.20
CA ASN A 101 -8.57 -5.19 18.91
C ASN A 101 -7.22 -5.57 19.54
N ASN A 102 -6.13 -4.87 19.19
CA ASN A 102 -4.77 -5.17 19.63
C ASN A 102 -4.09 -4.01 20.38
N LEU A 103 -4.86 -3.01 20.81
CA LEU A 103 -4.33 -1.81 21.46
C LEU A 103 -3.45 -2.11 22.69
N GLU A 104 -3.79 -3.12 23.48
CA GLU A 104 -3.04 -3.51 24.66
C GLU A 104 -1.66 -4.07 24.31
N ASN A 105 -1.57 -4.82 23.21
CA ASN A 105 -0.32 -5.43 22.75
C ASN A 105 0.65 -4.42 22.11
N ILE A 106 0.16 -3.25 21.68
CA ILE A 106 0.96 -2.21 21.01
C ILE A 106 1.62 -1.26 22.00
N LYS A 107 1.11 -1.17 23.26
CA LYS A 107 1.63 -0.27 24.28
C LYS A 107 2.98 -0.71 24.90
N GLU A 108 3.47 -1.89 24.55
CA GLU A 108 4.72 -2.46 25.08
C GLU A 108 5.94 -2.28 24.14
N ILE A 109 5.83 -1.44 23.10
CA ILE A 109 6.94 -1.17 22.16
C ILE A 109 7.60 0.18 22.50
#